data_17c9fc005eabee85592a801756d7c084
#
_entry.id   17c9fc005eabee85592a801756d7c084
#
_cell.length_a   1.000
_cell.length_b   1.000
_cell.length_c   1.000
_cell.angle_alpha   90.00
_cell.angle_beta   90.00
_cell.angle_gamma   90.00
#
_symmetry.space_group_name_H-M   'P 1'
#
loop_
_entity.id
_entity.type
_entity.pdbx_description
1 polymer ?
#
loop_
_entity_poly.entity_id
_entity_poly.type
_entity_poly.pdbx_seq_one_letter_code
_entity_poly.pdbx_strand_id
1 'polypeptide(L)'
;MSGLPKVAICELSGVSRQSYYRRKWSSAQKRERAGTVVQSVERIRAEMPRVGCRKLYHMLRPQLRILSVGRDKLFSILRANHMLVSPVRSYHVTTNSHHRFRKHKNLVEGMEIVRPEQVWVSDITYIGGRNKHMYLALVTDAYSKKIVGYDLSESLNTEGALRALKMAQTSRMYKNEPLIHHSDRGIQYCSDAYQKRLARYGITTSMTESYDPYANAVAERVNGILKQEFLLEELDLPLESMKLVMRDVINTYNKVRPHFSCDYMTPCQMHSQRRVRVKTYKKRRSLQD
;
A
#
# COMPACT_ATOMS: atom_id res chain seq x y z
N MET A 1 35.89 -34.99 -18.20
CA MET A 1 35.09 -35.19 -19.43
C MET A 1 35.49 -34.09 -20.43
N SER A 2 36.28 -34.45 -21.43
CA SER A 2 36.69 -33.57 -22.53
C SER A 2 35.45 -33.31 -23.41
N GLY A 3 34.91 -32.08 -23.31
CA GLY A 3 33.78 -31.69 -24.14
C GLY A 3 34.15 -31.67 -25.61
N LEU A 4 33.21 -32.08 -26.46
CA LEU A 4 33.35 -32.05 -27.93
C LEU A 4 33.88 -30.68 -28.39
N PRO A 5 34.79 -30.66 -29.40
CA PRO A 5 35.29 -29.39 -29.92
C PRO A 5 34.14 -28.55 -30.49
N LYS A 6 34.20 -27.24 -30.23
CA LYS A 6 33.12 -26.30 -30.61
C LYS A 6 32.73 -26.35 -32.08
N VAL A 7 33.67 -26.77 -32.95
CA VAL A 7 33.42 -26.98 -34.39
C VAL A 7 32.43 -28.11 -34.60
N ALA A 8 32.66 -29.25 -33.97
CA ALA A 8 31.79 -30.43 -34.08
C ALA A 8 30.38 -30.13 -33.51
N ILE A 9 30.28 -29.34 -32.41
CA ILE A 9 28.98 -28.93 -31.88
C ILE A 9 28.22 -28.05 -32.88
N CYS A 10 28.88 -27.12 -33.56
CA CYS A 10 28.27 -26.26 -34.56
C CYS A 10 27.79 -27.03 -35.77
N GLU A 11 28.59 -28.02 -36.27
CA GLU A 11 28.25 -28.88 -37.39
C GLU A 11 27.05 -29.77 -37.07
N LEU A 12 27.08 -30.44 -35.92
CA LEU A 12 25.97 -31.28 -35.45
C LEU A 12 24.65 -30.49 -35.24
N SER A 13 24.75 -29.22 -34.84
CA SER A 13 23.58 -28.37 -34.59
C SER A 13 23.10 -27.58 -35.80
N GLY A 14 23.76 -27.68 -36.97
CA GLY A 14 23.46 -26.91 -38.17
C GLY A 14 23.59 -25.39 -37.99
N VAL A 15 24.42 -24.92 -36.99
CA VAL A 15 24.58 -23.52 -36.62
C VAL A 15 25.97 -23.06 -36.96
N SER A 16 26.10 -21.91 -37.68
CA SER A 16 27.43 -21.36 -37.98
C SER A 16 28.17 -20.94 -36.68
N ARG A 17 29.52 -21.07 -36.67
CA ARG A 17 30.37 -20.63 -35.56
C ARG A 17 30.09 -19.17 -35.17
N GLN A 18 29.89 -18.28 -36.15
CA GLN A 18 29.57 -16.88 -35.92
C GLN A 18 28.23 -16.72 -35.18
N SER A 19 27.20 -17.49 -35.56
CA SER A 19 25.91 -17.50 -34.88
C SER A 19 26.02 -18.03 -33.45
N TYR A 20 26.84 -19.08 -33.22
CA TYR A 20 27.09 -19.60 -31.87
C TYR A 20 27.72 -18.55 -30.95
N TYR A 21 28.80 -17.87 -31.39
CA TYR A 21 29.44 -16.83 -30.58
C TYR A 21 28.56 -15.61 -30.36
N ARG A 22 27.79 -15.19 -31.38
CA ARG A 22 26.81 -14.10 -31.25
C ARG A 22 25.75 -14.43 -30.21
N ARG A 23 25.20 -15.65 -30.21
CA ARG A 23 24.22 -16.13 -29.21
C ARG A 23 24.84 -16.18 -27.83
N LYS A 24 26.04 -16.69 -27.67
CA LYS A 24 26.76 -16.74 -26.40
C LYS A 24 26.97 -15.36 -25.81
N TRP A 25 27.45 -14.41 -26.60
CA TRP A 25 27.68 -13.05 -26.21
C TRP A 25 26.34 -12.34 -25.84
N SER A 26 25.32 -12.44 -26.67
CA SER A 26 23.98 -11.94 -26.40
C SER A 26 23.38 -12.54 -25.11
N SER A 27 23.60 -13.82 -24.83
CA SER A 27 23.14 -14.47 -23.61
C SER A 27 23.87 -13.96 -22.37
N ALA A 28 25.19 -13.70 -22.46
CA ALA A 28 25.97 -13.10 -21.38
C ALA A 28 25.46 -11.70 -21.04
N GLN A 29 25.28 -10.83 -22.03
CA GLN A 29 24.69 -9.50 -21.82
C GLN A 29 23.28 -9.54 -21.22
N LYS A 30 22.44 -10.48 -21.68
CA LYS A 30 21.09 -10.64 -21.13
C LYS A 30 21.13 -11.04 -19.65
N ARG A 31 22.05 -11.92 -19.25
CA ARG A 31 22.24 -12.33 -17.85
C ARG A 31 22.72 -11.18 -17.00
N GLU A 32 23.71 -10.43 -17.46
CA GLU A 32 24.24 -9.26 -16.76
C GLU A 32 23.17 -8.22 -16.50
N ARG A 33 22.39 -7.86 -17.56
CA ARG A 33 21.24 -6.94 -17.41
C ARG A 33 20.19 -7.47 -16.43
N ALA A 34 19.89 -8.77 -16.49
CA ALA A 34 18.94 -9.38 -15.56
C ALA A 34 19.46 -9.33 -14.12
N GLY A 35 20.77 -9.58 -13.89
CA GLY A 35 21.41 -9.47 -12.59
C GLY A 35 21.29 -8.06 -12.01
N THR A 36 21.59 -7.03 -12.81
CA THR A 36 21.44 -5.63 -12.41
C THR A 36 20.00 -5.28 -12.01
N VAL A 37 19.01 -5.78 -12.78
CA VAL A 37 17.58 -5.59 -12.47
C VAL A 37 17.21 -6.27 -11.15
N VAL A 38 17.65 -7.52 -10.95
CA VAL A 38 17.39 -8.27 -9.71
C VAL A 38 17.94 -7.55 -8.50
N GLN A 39 19.19 -7.11 -8.52
CA GLN A 39 19.81 -6.34 -7.42
C GLN A 39 19.03 -5.05 -7.11
N SER A 40 18.55 -4.35 -8.14
CA SER A 40 17.75 -3.13 -7.94
C SER A 40 16.40 -3.42 -7.30
N VAL A 41 15.78 -4.53 -7.66
CA VAL A 41 14.53 -4.99 -7.05
C VAL A 41 14.73 -5.43 -5.60
N GLU A 42 15.82 -6.12 -5.30
CA GLU A 42 16.17 -6.55 -3.94
C GLU A 42 16.35 -5.34 -3.00
N ARG A 43 17.03 -4.29 -3.47
CA ARG A 43 17.17 -3.04 -2.69
C ARG A 43 15.82 -2.41 -2.33
N ILE A 44 14.89 -2.34 -3.28
CA ILE A 44 13.54 -1.82 -3.01
C ILE A 44 12.78 -2.75 -2.06
N ARG A 45 12.95 -4.07 -2.21
CA ARG A 45 12.27 -5.04 -1.37
C ARG A 45 12.83 -5.18 0.03
N ALA A 46 14.02 -4.68 0.29
CA ALA A 46 14.53 -4.53 1.65
C ALA A 46 13.62 -3.62 2.50
N GLU A 47 13.01 -2.59 1.88
CA GLU A 47 12.08 -1.68 2.56
C GLU A 47 10.60 -2.05 2.34
N MET A 48 10.29 -2.66 1.20
CA MET A 48 8.93 -3.03 0.78
C MET A 48 8.91 -4.48 0.28
N PRO A 49 8.93 -5.49 1.18
CA PRO A 49 9.21 -6.89 0.84
C PRO A 49 8.33 -7.47 -0.28
N ARG A 50 7.05 -7.12 -0.30
CA ARG A 50 6.10 -7.64 -1.28
C ARG A 50 5.58 -6.60 -2.25
N VAL A 51 6.39 -5.58 -2.57
CA VAL A 51 6.02 -4.62 -3.62
C VAL A 51 5.86 -5.32 -4.97
N GLY A 52 4.71 -5.11 -5.62
CA GLY A 52 4.35 -5.78 -6.87
C GLY A 52 5.08 -5.23 -8.10
N CYS A 53 5.23 -6.05 -9.13
CA CYS A 53 6.01 -5.77 -10.34
C CYS A 53 5.60 -4.46 -11.06
N ARG A 54 4.31 -4.09 -11.09
CA ARG A 54 3.86 -2.82 -11.72
C ARG A 54 4.44 -1.59 -11.02
N LYS A 55 4.50 -1.60 -9.69
CA LYS A 55 5.11 -0.52 -8.90
C LYS A 55 6.63 -0.52 -9.08
N LEU A 56 7.28 -1.70 -9.05
CA LEU A 56 8.70 -1.83 -9.35
C LEU A 56 9.05 -1.25 -10.72
N TYR A 57 8.26 -1.55 -11.75
CA TYR A 57 8.46 -0.98 -13.09
C TYR A 57 8.39 0.55 -13.07
N HIS A 58 7.44 1.12 -12.32
CA HIS A 58 7.33 2.57 -12.18
C HIS A 58 8.53 3.17 -11.46
N MET A 59 8.92 2.61 -10.32
CA MET A 59 10.04 3.08 -9.49
C MET A 59 11.38 2.98 -10.20
N LEU A 60 11.61 1.89 -10.93
CA LEU A 60 12.87 1.63 -11.65
C LEU A 60 12.86 2.17 -13.09
N ARG A 61 11.83 2.87 -13.53
CA ARG A 61 11.66 3.31 -14.93
C ARG A 61 12.88 4.00 -15.53
N PRO A 62 13.59 4.93 -14.85
CA PRO A 62 14.78 5.55 -15.40
C PRO A 62 15.90 4.53 -15.67
N GLN A 63 16.17 3.65 -14.71
CA GLN A 63 17.20 2.62 -14.81
C GLN A 63 16.86 1.55 -15.85
N LEU A 64 15.59 1.13 -15.89
CA LEU A 64 15.11 0.13 -16.88
C LEU A 64 15.20 0.65 -18.31
N ARG A 65 15.04 1.96 -18.53
CA ARG A 65 15.25 2.59 -19.85
C ARG A 65 16.68 2.47 -20.31
N ILE A 66 17.67 2.75 -19.44
CA ILE A 66 19.10 2.63 -19.73
C ILE A 66 19.43 1.17 -20.10
N LEU A 67 18.85 0.20 -19.38
CA LEU A 67 19.05 -1.22 -19.60
C LEU A 67 18.23 -1.77 -20.78
N SER A 68 17.41 -0.97 -21.45
CA SER A 68 16.47 -1.39 -22.50
C SER A 68 15.54 -2.53 -22.04
N VAL A 69 15.04 -2.42 -20.79
CA VAL A 69 14.12 -3.39 -20.18
C VAL A 69 12.72 -2.81 -20.09
N GLY A 70 11.82 -3.30 -20.93
CA GLY A 70 10.40 -2.95 -20.88
C GLY A 70 9.66 -3.71 -19.78
N ARG A 71 8.38 -3.35 -19.58
CA ARG A 71 7.51 -3.92 -18.54
C ARG A 71 7.46 -5.46 -18.60
N ASP A 72 7.16 -6.02 -19.75
CA ASP A 72 6.96 -7.46 -19.89
C ASP A 72 8.27 -8.23 -19.73
N LYS A 73 9.40 -7.61 -20.11
CA LYS A 73 10.73 -8.13 -19.85
C LYS A 73 11.06 -8.15 -18.36
N LEU A 74 10.70 -7.09 -17.62
CA LEU A 74 10.81 -7.07 -16.16
C LEU A 74 10.02 -8.22 -15.53
N PHE A 75 8.76 -8.42 -15.93
CA PHE A 75 7.95 -9.56 -15.46
C PHE A 75 8.62 -10.91 -15.74
N SER A 76 9.20 -11.07 -16.93
CA SER A 76 9.89 -12.31 -17.33
C SER A 76 11.15 -12.53 -16.47
N ILE A 77 11.94 -11.49 -16.19
CA ILE A 77 13.11 -11.57 -15.33
C ILE A 77 12.69 -11.97 -13.91
N LEU A 78 11.69 -11.30 -13.34
CA LEU A 78 11.22 -11.61 -11.98
C LEU A 78 10.62 -13.02 -11.87
N ARG A 79 9.91 -13.48 -12.91
CA ARG A 79 9.38 -14.85 -12.96
C ARG A 79 10.50 -15.88 -12.98
N ALA A 80 11.52 -15.68 -13.83
CA ALA A 80 12.67 -16.57 -13.95
C ALA A 80 13.50 -16.66 -12.66
N ASN A 81 13.45 -15.64 -11.79
CA ASN A 81 14.14 -15.61 -10.50
C ASN A 81 13.19 -15.87 -9.31
N HIS A 82 11.98 -16.42 -9.53
CA HIS A 82 10.98 -16.71 -8.49
C HIS A 82 10.61 -15.49 -7.62
N MET A 83 10.69 -14.28 -8.19
CA MET A 83 10.46 -13.02 -7.49
C MET A 83 9.07 -12.42 -7.75
N LEU A 84 8.12 -13.16 -8.34
CA LEU A 84 6.74 -12.70 -8.44
C LEU A 84 6.02 -12.85 -7.12
N VAL A 85 5.27 -11.80 -6.71
CA VAL A 85 4.49 -11.81 -5.47
C VAL A 85 3.16 -12.52 -5.72
N SER A 86 2.91 -13.58 -4.96
CA SER A 86 1.63 -14.30 -4.97
C SER A 86 0.58 -13.56 -4.13
N PRO A 87 -0.70 -13.52 -4.55
CA PRO A 87 -1.77 -12.98 -3.72
C PRO A 87 -1.95 -13.77 -2.43
N VAL A 88 -2.11 -13.07 -1.30
CA VAL A 88 -2.52 -13.68 -0.03
C VAL A 88 -3.98 -13.34 0.20
N ARG A 89 -4.79 -14.35 0.55
CA ARG A 89 -6.17 -14.17 0.98
C ARG A 89 -6.18 -14.16 2.50
N SER A 90 -6.65 -13.08 3.10
CA SER A 90 -6.89 -12.99 4.55
C SER A 90 -8.29 -12.46 4.77
N TYR A 91 -9.05 -13.10 5.66
CA TYR A 91 -10.39 -12.68 6.06
C TYR A 91 -10.43 -12.68 7.60
N HIS A 92 -10.55 -11.50 8.19
CA HIS A 92 -10.85 -11.34 9.62
C HIS A 92 -11.93 -10.28 9.79
N VAL A 93 -13.01 -10.62 10.52
CA VAL A 93 -14.05 -9.67 10.95
C VAL A 93 -13.71 -9.23 12.37
N THR A 94 -13.58 -7.94 12.60
CA THR A 94 -13.05 -7.38 13.85
C THR A 94 -13.94 -6.35 14.54
N THR A 95 -15.07 -5.97 13.95
CA THR A 95 -15.90 -4.84 14.44
C THR A 95 -17.03 -5.32 15.34
N ASN A 96 -17.11 -4.76 16.56
CA ASN A 96 -18.27 -4.88 17.44
C ASN A 96 -19.06 -3.57 17.42
N SER A 97 -20.24 -3.59 16.75
CA SER A 97 -21.12 -2.42 16.58
C SER A 97 -22.33 -2.40 17.54
N HIS A 98 -22.42 -3.36 18.47
CA HIS A 98 -23.51 -3.44 19.45
C HIS A 98 -23.15 -2.72 20.74
N HIS A 99 -23.34 -1.40 20.79
CA HIS A 99 -23.12 -0.54 21.97
C HIS A 99 -24.14 0.61 22.06
N ARG A 100 -24.19 1.30 23.22
CA ARG A 100 -25.18 2.34 23.54
C ARG A 100 -24.83 3.74 23.03
N PHE A 101 -23.63 3.97 22.46
CA PHE A 101 -23.21 5.28 22.00
C PHE A 101 -23.99 5.75 20.76
N ARG A 102 -24.05 7.08 20.59
CA ARG A 102 -24.71 7.74 19.47
C ARG A 102 -24.02 7.34 18.15
N LYS A 103 -24.81 6.94 17.16
CA LYS A 103 -24.37 6.64 15.79
C LYS A 103 -24.64 7.85 14.90
N HIS A 104 -23.71 8.17 14.02
CA HIS A 104 -23.82 9.27 13.08
C HIS A 104 -24.19 8.75 11.69
N LYS A 105 -24.77 9.65 10.85
CA LYS A 105 -25.12 9.33 9.45
C LYS A 105 -23.89 9.18 8.58
N ASN A 106 -24.03 8.43 7.49
CA ASN A 106 -23.00 8.36 6.44
C ASN A 106 -23.09 9.62 5.58
N LEU A 107 -22.07 10.48 5.66
CA LEU A 107 -21.97 11.73 4.90
C LEU A 107 -21.07 11.61 3.67
N VAL A 108 -20.42 10.47 3.47
CA VAL A 108 -19.45 10.29 2.36
C VAL A 108 -20.02 9.44 1.23
N GLU A 109 -21.19 8.87 1.40
CA GLU A 109 -21.85 8.11 0.36
C GLU A 109 -22.15 9.00 -0.85
N GLY A 110 -21.71 8.56 -2.04
CA GLY A 110 -21.86 9.34 -3.27
C GLY A 110 -21.01 10.62 -3.37
N MET A 111 -20.24 10.97 -2.32
CA MET A 111 -19.39 12.16 -2.33
C MET A 111 -18.19 12.00 -3.27
N GLU A 112 -17.98 12.96 -4.15
CA GLU A 112 -16.75 13.07 -4.91
C GLU A 112 -15.66 13.72 -4.06
N ILE A 113 -14.56 12.97 -3.83
CA ILE A 113 -13.41 13.44 -3.04
C ILE A 113 -12.39 14.02 -4.02
N VAL A 114 -12.25 15.35 -4.01
CA VAL A 114 -11.48 16.09 -5.02
C VAL A 114 -10.25 16.80 -4.47
N ARG A 115 -10.07 16.80 -3.17
CA ARG A 115 -8.93 17.46 -2.50
C ARG A 115 -8.44 16.71 -1.26
N PRO A 116 -7.16 16.93 -0.85
CA PRO A 116 -6.67 16.46 0.44
C PRO A 116 -7.47 17.06 1.59
N GLU A 117 -7.51 16.34 2.70
CA GLU A 117 -8.20 16.71 3.94
C GLU A 117 -9.68 17.10 3.74
N GLN A 118 -10.33 16.53 2.72
CA GLN A 118 -11.78 16.60 2.57
C GLN A 118 -12.45 15.52 3.41
N VAL A 119 -11.91 14.31 3.39
CA VAL A 119 -12.37 13.18 4.17
C VAL A 119 -11.16 12.44 4.74
N TRP A 120 -11.15 12.26 6.04
CA TRP A 120 -10.30 11.27 6.70
C TRP A 120 -11.10 10.02 6.98
N VAL A 121 -10.51 8.86 6.73
CA VAL A 121 -11.06 7.55 7.09
C VAL A 121 -10.23 6.95 8.20
N SER A 122 -10.88 6.37 9.19
CA SER A 122 -10.21 5.75 10.33
C SER A 122 -10.66 4.31 10.51
N ASP A 123 -9.70 3.48 10.90
CA ASP A 123 -9.93 2.08 11.21
C ASP A 123 -8.89 1.57 12.20
N ILE A 124 -9.23 0.52 12.96
CA ILE A 124 -8.31 -0.18 13.85
C ILE A 124 -8.13 -1.59 13.32
N THR A 125 -6.88 -1.99 13.15
CA THR A 125 -6.55 -3.32 12.67
C THR A 125 -5.58 -4.03 13.59
N TYR A 126 -5.57 -5.37 13.56
CA TYR A 126 -4.61 -6.18 14.29
C TYR A 126 -3.33 -6.33 13.49
N ILE A 127 -2.18 -6.27 14.15
CA ILE A 127 -0.87 -6.59 13.59
C ILE A 127 -0.06 -7.42 14.60
N GLY A 128 1.05 -8.02 14.14
CA GLY A 128 1.88 -8.91 14.93
C GLY A 128 1.55 -10.39 14.74
N GLY A 129 2.40 -11.25 15.28
CA GLY A 129 2.32 -12.70 15.16
C GLY A 129 1.13 -13.33 15.91
N ARG A 130 0.96 -14.63 15.75
CA ARG A 130 -0.21 -15.38 16.29
C ARG A 130 -0.34 -15.31 17.82
N ASN A 131 0.75 -15.11 18.54
CA ASN A 131 0.77 -15.20 20.01
C ASN A 131 0.61 -13.83 20.70
N LYS A 132 0.85 -12.72 20.00
CA LYS A 132 0.77 -11.38 20.58
C LYS A 132 0.24 -10.39 19.55
N HIS A 133 -1.06 -10.12 19.65
CA HIS A 133 -1.69 -9.12 18.80
C HIS A 133 -1.50 -7.72 19.37
N MET A 134 -1.20 -6.78 18.48
CA MET A 134 -1.19 -5.37 18.76
C MET A 134 -2.27 -4.68 17.91
N TYR A 135 -2.76 -3.56 18.37
CA TYR A 135 -3.82 -2.79 17.73
C TYR A 135 -3.22 -1.55 17.08
N LEU A 136 -3.36 -1.46 15.77
CA LEU A 136 -2.93 -0.32 14.98
C LEU A 136 -4.14 0.53 14.63
N ALA A 137 -4.27 1.69 15.28
CA ALA A 137 -5.23 2.71 14.90
C ALA A 137 -4.65 3.60 13.80
N LEU A 138 -5.36 3.76 12.69
CA LEU A 138 -4.95 4.59 11.56
C LEU A 138 -5.96 5.69 11.28
N VAL A 139 -5.45 6.86 10.89
CA VAL A 139 -6.20 7.94 10.25
C VAL A 139 -5.58 8.19 8.88
N THR A 140 -6.36 7.98 7.83
CA THR A 140 -5.89 8.03 6.44
C THR A 140 -6.68 9.09 5.67
N ASP A 141 -6.01 9.93 4.92
CA ASP A 141 -6.64 10.86 3.99
C ASP A 141 -7.23 10.12 2.79
N ALA A 142 -8.53 10.23 2.59
CA ALA A 142 -9.24 9.45 1.57
C ALA A 142 -8.89 9.87 0.13
N TYR A 143 -8.45 11.11 -0.10
CA TYR A 143 -7.99 11.59 -1.39
C TYR A 143 -6.60 11.05 -1.72
N SER A 144 -5.62 11.38 -0.90
CA SER A 144 -4.20 11.11 -1.16
C SER A 144 -3.74 9.72 -0.74
N LYS A 145 -4.53 9.02 0.06
CA LYS A 145 -4.18 7.75 0.73
C LYS A 145 -3.05 7.90 1.75
N LYS A 146 -2.68 9.13 2.11
CA LYS A 146 -1.66 9.42 3.12
C LYS A 146 -2.16 9.03 4.51
N ILE A 147 -1.37 8.26 5.22
CA ILE A 147 -1.56 8.04 6.65
C ILE A 147 -1.14 9.31 7.35
N VAL A 148 -2.12 10.05 7.92
CA VAL A 148 -1.93 11.35 8.57
C VAL A 148 -1.81 11.22 10.08
N GLY A 149 -2.26 10.11 10.65
CA GLY A 149 -2.10 9.79 12.05
C GLY A 149 -2.16 8.30 12.29
N TYR A 150 -1.44 7.83 13.31
CA TYR A 150 -1.44 6.43 13.71
C TYR A 150 -1.04 6.27 15.17
N ASP A 151 -1.42 5.15 15.76
CA ASP A 151 -0.95 4.71 17.06
C ASP A 151 -0.92 3.17 17.12
N LEU A 152 0.09 2.64 17.78
CA LEU A 152 0.25 1.23 18.04
C LEU A 152 0.17 0.94 19.54
N SER A 153 -0.76 0.08 19.95
CA SER A 153 -1.06 -0.23 21.33
C SER A 153 -1.25 -1.73 21.57
N GLU A 154 -1.03 -2.20 22.79
CA GLU A 154 -1.35 -3.57 23.20
C GLU A 154 -2.83 -3.76 23.58
N SER A 155 -3.59 -2.67 23.69
CA SER A 155 -5.01 -2.71 24.06
C SER A 155 -5.88 -2.01 23.04
N LEU A 156 -7.11 -2.49 22.86
CA LEU A 156 -8.12 -1.94 21.97
C LEU A 156 -8.92 -0.80 22.65
N ASN A 157 -8.25 0.08 23.39
CA ASN A 157 -8.88 1.17 24.10
C ASN A 157 -9.02 2.41 23.20
N THR A 158 -9.92 3.33 23.59
CA THR A 158 -10.16 4.60 22.89
C THR A 158 -8.91 5.50 22.81
N GLU A 159 -8.00 5.39 23.78
CA GLU A 159 -6.78 6.20 23.88
C GLU A 159 -5.87 6.04 22.66
N GLY A 160 -5.75 4.83 22.10
CA GLY A 160 -4.99 4.59 20.86
C GLY A 160 -5.55 5.37 19.68
N ALA A 161 -6.87 5.29 19.49
CA ALA A 161 -7.55 6.06 18.44
C ALA A 161 -7.43 7.58 18.66
N LEU A 162 -7.49 8.03 19.91
CA LEU A 162 -7.30 9.45 20.28
C LEU A 162 -5.87 9.93 19.98
N ARG A 163 -4.83 9.11 20.25
CA ARG A 163 -3.45 9.48 19.92
C ARG A 163 -3.25 9.55 18.39
N ALA A 164 -3.80 8.62 17.62
CA ALA A 164 -3.80 8.67 16.17
C ALA A 164 -4.50 9.93 15.64
N LEU A 165 -5.69 10.27 16.16
CA LEU A 165 -6.41 11.48 15.80
C LEU A 165 -5.62 12.75 16.17
N LYS A 166 -4.98 12.79 17.34
CA LYS A 166 -4.14 13.91 17.78
C LYS A 166 -2.99 14.15 16.81
N MET A 167 -2.30 13.10 16.39
CA MET A 167 -1.23 13.18 15.40
C MET A 167 -1.76 13.73 14.07
N ALA A 168 -2.89 13.22 13.56
CA ALA A 168 -3.52 13.71 12.34
C ALA A 168 -3.87 15.20 12.42
N GLN A 169 -4.47 15.65 13.52
CA GLN A 169 -4.82 17.04 13.74
C GLN A 169 -3.59 17.97 13.76
N THR A 170 -2.51 17.53 14.39
CA THR A 170 -1.25 18.30 14.45
C THR A 170 -0.60 18.44 13.08
N SER A 171 -0.67 17.39 12.26
CA SER A 171 -0.08 17.34 10.90
C SER A 171 -0.96 17.99 9.82
N ARG A 172 -2.14 18.52 10.16
CA ARG A 172 -3.11 19.08 9.22
C ARG A 172 -2.54 20.27 8.45
N MET A 173 -2.57 20.21 7.12
CA MET A 173 -2.07 21.23 6.21
C MET A 173 -3.14 22.28 5.88
N TYR A 174 -4.40 21.86 5.69
CA TYR A 174 -5.51 22.71 5.23
C TYR A 174 -6.49 23.02 6.37
N LYS A 175 -5.98 23.70 7.42
CA LYS A 175 -6.71 23.90 8.71
C LYS A 175 -8.04 24.64 8.56
N ASN A 176 -8.16 25.52 7.58
CA ASN A 176 -9.35 26.37 7.38
C ASN A 176 -10.40 25.73 6.45
N GLU A 177 -10.14 24.53 5.93
CA GLU A 177 -11.08 23.85 5.05
C GLU A 177 -11.94 22.84 5.82
N PRO A 178 -13.21 22.64 5.40
CA PRO A 178 -14.07 21.64 6.00
C PRO A 178 -13.47 20.25 5.90
N LEU A 179 -13.57 19.47 6.96
CA LEU A 179 -13.06 18.11 7.05
C LEU A 179 -14.12 17.19 7.63
N ILE A 180 -14.36 16.06 6.97
CA ILE A 180 -15.19 14.97 7.47
C ILE A 180 -14.28 13.86 7.96
N HIS A 181 -14.55 13.37 9.17
CA HIS A 181 -13.94 12.17 9.71
C HIS A 181 -14.94 11.01 9.59
N HIS A 182 -14.59 10.00 8.82
CA HIS A 182 -15.42 8.82 8.58
C HIS A 182 -14.78 7.58 9.21
N SER A 183 -15.59 6.80 9.91
CA SER A 183 -15.17 5.54 10.54
C SER A 183 -16.29 4.51 10.52
N ASP A 184 -15.98 3.29 10.91
CA ASP A 184 -17.01 2.33 11.31
C ASP A 184 -17.71 2.78 12.61
N ARG A 185 -18.69 1.98 13.06
CA ARG A 185 -19.41 2.20 14.33
C ARG A 185 -18.72 1.54 15.52
N GLY A 186 -17.39 1.43 15.50
CA GLY A 186 -16.62 0.90 16.61
C GLY A 186 -16.76 1.77 17.87
N ILE A 187 -16.77 1.13 19.04
CA ILE A 187 -16.95 1.80 20.35
C ILE A 187 -15.92 2.92 20.57
N GLN A 188 -14.71 2.77 20.05
CA GLN A 188 -13.64 3.75 20.16
C GLN A 188 -14.00 5.07 19.49
N TYR A 189 -14.59 4.99 18.28
CA TYR A 189 -14.98 6.17 17.49
C TYR A 189 -16.28 6.80 18.00
N CYS A 190 -17.17 5.99 18.57
CA CYS A 190 -18.43 6.47 19.14
C CYS A 190 -18.28 7.06 20.55
N SER A 191 -17.12 6.91 21.20
CA SER A 191 -16.90 7.38 22.57
C SER A 191 -17.01 8.90 22.67
N ASP A 192 -17.53 9.40 23.80
CA ASP A 192 -17.68 10.83 24.07
C ASP A 192 -16.35 11.58 23.97
N ALA A 193 -15.26 10.98 24.45
CA ALA A 193 -13.94 11.59 24.37
C ALA A 193 -13.50 11.82 22.92
N TYR A 194 -13.73 10.83 22.04
CA TYR A 194 -13.40 10.94 20.62
C TYR A 194 -14.26 11.97 19.91
N GLN A 195 -15.58 11.94 20.14
CA GLN A 195 -16.54 12.87 19.55
C GLN A 195 -16.32 14.31 20.00
N LYS A 196 -16.10 14.54 21.31
CA LYS A 196 -15.74 15.87 21.85
C LYS A 196 -14.46 16.41 21.22
N ARG A 197 -13.48 15.53 20.95
CA ARG A 197 -12.26 15.95 20.29
C ARG A 197 -12.49 16.35 18.83
N LEU A 198 -13.27 15.62 18.06
CA LEU A 198 -13.63 15.99 16.68
C LEU A 198 -14.35 17.34 16.65
N ALA A 199 -15.38 17.50 17.48
CA ALA A 199 -16.15 18.74 17.60
C ALA A 199 -15.29 19.96 17.96
N ARG A 200 -14.37 19.82 18.93
CA ARG A 200 -13.43 20.89 19.33
C ARG A 200 -12.57 21.42 18.19
N TYR A 201 -12.26 20.57 17.19
CA TYR A 201 -11.44 20.94 16.03
C TYR A 201 -12.27 21.20 14.77
N GLY A 202 -13.60 21.33 14.90
CA GLY A 202 -14.50 21.61 13.77
C GLY A 202 -14.52 20.50 12.72
N ILE A 203 -14.26 19.24 13.12
CA ILE A 203 -14.26 18.08 12.23
C ILE A 203 -15.63 17.42 12.31
N THR A 204 -16.30 17.30 11.16
CA THR A 204 -17.64 16.68 11.08
C THR A 204 -17.53 15.17 11.16
N THR A 205 -18.32 14.54 12.03
CA THR A 205 -18.34 13.07 12.16
C THR A 205 -19.27 12.45 11.11
N SER A 206 -18.79 11.36 10.50
CA SER A 206 -19.53 10.48 9.61
C SER A 206 -19.24 9.04 9.99
N MET A 207 -20.23 8.14 9.88
CA MET A 207 -20.07 6.73 10.20
C MET A 207 -20.72 5.85 9.14
N THR A 208 -20.19 4.66 8.92
CA THR A 208 -20.79 3.66 8.02
C THR A 208 -22.21 3.35 8.47
N GLU A 209 -23.16 3.31 7.54
CA GLU A 209 -24.47 2.70 7.78
C GLU A 209 -24.35 1.20 7.51
N SER A 210 -25.04 0.36 8.29
CA SER A 210 -24.83 -1.09 8.38
C SER A 210 -24.50 -1.79 7.05
N TYR A 211 -23.42 -2.59 7.07
CA TYR A 211 -23.04 -3.55 6.02
C TYR A 211 -22.66 -3.02 4.63
N ASP A 212 -22.32 -1.75 4.46
CA ASP A 212 -21.68 -1.32 3.21
C ASP A 212 -20.17 -1.61 3.24
N PRO A 213 -19.71 -2.70 2.57
CA PRO A 213 -18.28 -3.04 2.53
C PRO A 213 -17.44 -2.00 1.77
N TYR A 214 -18.07 -1.06 1.06
CA TYR A 214 -17.37 -0.02 0.32
C TYR A 214 -17.18 1.27 1.12
N ALA A 215 -17.96 1.44 2.20
CA ALA A 215 -17.94 2.68 2.99
C ALA A 215 -16.60 2.97 3.65
N ASN A 216 -15.80 1.95 3.98
CA ASN A 216 -14.45 2.10 4.55
C ASN A 216 -13.34 1.45 3.69
N ALA A 217 -13.61 1.21 2.40
CA ALA A 217 -12.69 0.49 1.50
C ALA A 217 -11.29 1.14 1.38
N VAL A 218 -11.17 2.44 1.64
CA VAL A 218 -9.86 3.11 1.65
C VAL A 218 -9.04 2.70 2.86
N ALA A 219 -9.64 2.69 4.06
CA ALA A 219 -8.96 2.27 5.28
C ALA A 219 -8.59 0.78 5.22
N GLU A 220 -9.52 -0.08 4.82
CA GLU A 220 -9.28 -1.52 4.63
C GLU A 220 -8.15 -1.77 3.63
N ARG A 221 -8.11 -1.02 2.52
CA ARG A 221 -7.05 -1.14 1.53
C ARG A 221 -5.68 -0.75 2.08
N VAL A 222 -5.60 0.32 2.88
CA VAL A 222 -4.36 0.76 3.52
C VAL A 222 -3.90 -0.27 4.55
N ASN A 223 -4.80 -0.76 5.39
CA ASN A 223 -4.52 -1.84 6.34
C ASN A 223 -3.98 -3.09 5.63
N GLY A 224 -4.65 -3.53 4.56
CA GLY A 224 -4.19 -4.67 3.77
C GLY A 224 -2.81 -4.46 3.13
N ILE A 225 -2.46 -3.23 2.74
CA ILE A 225 -1.12 -2.92 2.24
C ILE A 225 -0.07 -3.04 3.34
N LEU A 226 -0.32 -2.46 4.52
CA LEU A 226 0.61 -2.52 5.63
C LEU A 226 0.84 -3.97 6.08
N LYS A 227 -0.21 -4.75 6.22
CA LYS A 227 -0.15 -6.15 6.61
C LYS A 227 0.58 -7.03 5.60
N GLN A 228 0.15 -6.97 4.34
CA GLN A 228 0.56 -7.93 3.31
C GLN A 228 1.78 -7.49 2.52
N GLU A 229 1.95 -6.20 2.21
CA GLU A 229 3.06 -5.72 1.40
C GLU A 229 4.31 -5.46 2.25
N PHE A 230 4.12 -5.00 3.51
CA PHE A 230 5.19 -4.79 4.48
C PHE A 230 5.38 -5.94 5.47
N LEU A 231 4.56 -7.00 5.38
CA LEU A 231 4.64 -8.22 6.21
C LEU A 231 4.49 -7.98 7.72
N LEU A 232 3.73 -6.97 8.12
CA LEU A 232 3.58 -6.63 9.54
C LEU A 232 2.87 -7.71 10.38
N GLU A 233 2.10 -8.61 9.73
CA GLU A 233 1.48 -9.76 10.40
C GLU A 233 2.47 -10.89 10.70
N GLU A 234 3.64 -10.89 10.05
CA GLU A 234 4.66 -11.93 10.22
C GLU A 234 5.70 -11.56 11.29
N LEU A 235 5.66 -10.31 11.79
CA LEU A 235 6.61 -9.83 12.77
C LEU A 235 6.13 -10.15 14.20
N ASP A 236 7.01 -10.78 14.99
CA ASP A 236 6.81 -11.04 16.42
C ASP A 236 7.87 -10.27 17.22
N LEU A 237 7.57 -9.00 17.51
CA LEU A 237 8.48 -8.07 18.16
C LEU A 237 7.82 -7.45 19.40
N PRO A 238 8.60 -7.04 20.43
CA PRO A 238 8.11 -6.23 21.53
C PRO A 238 7.50 -4.91 21.04
N LEU A 239 6.54 -4.35 21.79
CA LEU A 239 5.80 -3.14 21.40
C LEU A 239 6.72 -1.99 20.98
N GLU A 240 7.77 -1.70 21.75
CA GLU A 240 8.65 -0.56 21.45
C GLU A 240 9.45 -0.77 20.15
N SER A 241 9.92 -1.97 19.88
CA SER A 241 10.57 -2.32 18.61
C SER A 241 9.59 -2.24 17.46
N MET A 242 8.35 -2.72 17.65
CA MET A 242 7.30 -2.67 16.65
C MET A 242 6.86 -1.23 16.34
N LYS A 243 6.87 -0.32 17.32
CA LYS A 243 6.63 1.12 17.08
C LYS A 243 7.69 1.75 16.18
N LEU A 244 8.96 1.36 16.34
CA LEU A 244 10.05 1.82 15.47
C LEU A 244 9.85 1.33 14.03
N VAL A 245 9.60 0.02 13.87
CA VAL A 245 9.29 -0.57 12.56
C VAL A 245 8.08 0.12 11.93
N MET A 246 7.02 0.35 12.70
CA MET A 246 5.80 1.01 12.22
C MET A 246 6.08 2.42 11.73
N ARG A 247 6.89 3.20 12.43
CA ARG A 247 7.28 4.55 12.00
C ARG A 247 7.98 4.51 10.65
N ASP A 248 8.90 3.58 10.45
CA ASP A 248 9.69 3.48 9.22
C ASP A 248 8.83 2.96 8.06
N VAL A 249 7.96 1.98 8.32
CA VAL A 249 6.97 1.47 7.36
C VAL A 249 6.00 2.56 6.90
N ILE A 250 5.44 3.35 7.82
CA ILE A 250 4.52 4.44 7.47
C ILE A 250 5.24 5.55 6.72
N ASN A 251 6.49 5.85 7.08
CA ASN A 251 7.31 6.80 6.34
C ASN A 251 7.57 6.32 4.90
N THR A 252 7.96 5.06 4.72
CA THR A 252 8.16 4.44 3.40
C THR A 252 6.85 4.38 2.61
N TYR A 253 5.73 3.99 3.24
CA TYR A 253 4.40 4.02 2.63
C TYR A 253 4.02 5.42 2.12
N ASN A 254 4.20 6.44 2.94
CA ASN A 254 3.81 7.80 2.63
C ASN A 254 4.71 8.49 1.59
N LYS A 255 6.03 8.26 1.64
CA LYS A 255 7.02 9.03 0.88
C LYS A 255 7.67 8.28 -0.28
N VAL A 256 7.74 6.95 -0.24
CA VAL A 256 8.48 6.14 -1.21
C VAL A 256 7.56 5.28 -2.07
N ARG A 257 6.52 4.69 -1.46
CA ARG A 257 5.66 3.75 -2.13
C ARG A 257 4.70 4.43 -3.14
N PRO A 258 4.76 4.09 -4.45
CA PRO A 258 3.80 4.62 -5.42
C PRO A 258 2.42 3.99 -5.24
N HIS A 259 1.38 4.80 -5.39
CA HIS A 259 -0.01 4.35 -5.26
C HIS A 259 -0.73 4.39 -6.61
N PHE A 260 -1.29 3.25 -7.05
CA PHE A 260 -1.95 3.17 -8.34
C PHE A 260 -3.11 4.16 -8.46
N SER A 261 -3.96 4.27 -7.42
CA SER A 261 -5.08 5.20 -7.40
C SER A 261 -4.66 6.69 -7.31
N CYS A 262 -3.38 6.96 -7.10
CA CYS A 262 -2.80 8.29 -7.12
C CYS A 262 -1.94 8.52 -8.39
N ASP A 263 -2.23 7.84 -9.48
CA ASP A 263 -1.46 7.87 -10.73
C ASP A 263 0.05 7.59 -10.53
N TYR A 264 0.35 6.63 -9.66
CA TYR A 264 1.70 6.25 -9.22
C TYR A 264 2.47 7.32 -8.45
N MET A 265 1.85 8.43 -8.06
CA MET A 265 2.44 9.32 -7.05
C MET A 265 2.48 8.64 -5.69
N THR A 266 3.40 9.08 -4.84
CA THR A 266 3.37 8.70 -3.43
C THR A 266 2.21 9.42 -2.72
N PRO A 267 1.70 8.88 -1.59
CA PRO A 267 0.68 9.56 -0.80
C PRO A 267 1.06 11.00 -0.42
N CYS A 268 2.32 11.27 -0.07
CA CYS A 268 2.78 12.63 0.22
C CYS A 268 2.74 13.54 -1.00
N GLN A 269 3.16 13.08 -2.18
CA GLN A 269 3.09 13.85 -3.41
C GLN A 269 1.65 14.17 -3.79
N MET A 270 0.74 13.18 -3.68
CA MET A 270 -0.67 13.37 -3.94
C MET A 270 -1.32 14.33 -2.93
N HIS A 271 -0.91 14.28 -1.67
CA HIS A 271 -1.46 15.13 -0.60
C HIS A 271 -1.13 16.64 -0.76
N SER A 272 -0.05 16.96 -1.47
CA SER A 272 0.30 18.35 -1.80
C SER A 272 -0.39 18.89 -3.06
N GLN A 273 -1.21 18.09 -3.74
CA GLN A 273 -1.86 18.44 -5.00
C GLN A 273 -3.39 18.42 -4.86
N ARG A 274 -4.06 19.26 -5.65
CA ARG A 274 -5.52 19.32 -5.69
C ARG A 274 -6.00 19.00 -7.12
N ARG A 275 -7.22 18.48 -7.24
CA ARG A 275 -7.90 18.21 -8.51
C ARG A 275 -7.12 17.32 -9.48
N VAL A 276 -6.29 16.44 -8.99
CA VAL A 276 -5.68 15.40 -9.83
C VAL A 276 -6.77 14.43 -10.24
N ARG A 277 -7.01 14.32 -11.55
CA ARG A 277 -7.94 13.30 -12.09
C ARG A 277 -7.30 11.92 -11.89
N VAL A 278 -7.80 11.21 -10.90
CA VAL A 278 -7.43 9.80 -10.69
C VAL A 278 -8.12 8.96 -11.76
N LYS A 279 -7.36 8.13 -12.47
CA LYS A 279 -7.92 7.15 -13.41
C LYS A 279 -8.65 6.08 -12.60
N THR A 280 -9.96 6.24 -12.42
CA THR A 280 -10.80 5.16 -11.91
C THR A 280 -11.14 4.23 -13.07
N TYR A 281 -10.89 2.92 -12.90
CA TYR A 281 -11.48 1.92 -13.78
C TYR A 281 -12.98 1.85 -13.46
N LYS A 282 -13.78 2.66 -14.14
CA LYS A 282 -15.21 2.36 -14.22
C LYS A 282 -15.32 1.02 -14.93
N LYS A 283 -15.90 0.00 -14.29
CA LYS A 283 -16.45 -1.15 -15.01
C LYS A 283 -17.28 -0.57 -16.15
N ARG A 284 -16.96 -0.90 -17.41
CA ARG A 284 -17.89 -0.66 -18.50
C ARG A 284 -19.19 -1.32 -18.07
N ARG A 285 -20.22 -0.52 -17.79
CA ARG A 285 -21.60 -1.05 -17.77
C ARG A 285 -21.75 -1.70 -19.14
N SER A 286 -21.94 -3.00 -19.17
CA SER A 286 -22.50 -3.66 -20.35
C SER A 286 -23.78 -2.92 -20.66
N LEU A 287 -23.83 -2.23 -21.79
CA LEU A 287 -25.07 -1.90 -22.45
C LEU A 287 -25.73 -3.27 -22.77
N GLN A 288 -26.60 -3.70 -21.90
CA GLN A 288 -27.64 -4.64 -22.23
C GLN A 288 -28.93 -3.84 -22.13
N ASP A 289 -29.56 -3.77 -23.25
CA ASP A 289 -30.84 -3.17 -23.59
C ASP A 289 -31.95 -3.35 -22.54
#